data_d0c04bed89e1179b4ab57eaf33df4681
#
_entry.id   d0c04bed89e1179b4ab57eaf33df4681
#
_cell.length_a   1.000
_cell.length_b   1.000
_cell.length_c   1.000
_cell.angle_alpha   90.00
_cell.angle_beta   90.00
_cell.angle_gamma   90.00
#
_symmetry.space_group_name_H-M   'P 1'
#
loop_
_entity.id
_entity.type
_entity.pdbx_description
1 polymer ?
#
loop_
_entity_poly.entity_id
_entity_poly.type
_entity_poly.pdbx_seq_one_letter_code
_entity_poly.pdbx_strand_id
1 'polypeptide(L)'
;MKRLIFSLLIMLIPSMAFAQTANWITADDSTRNDRNVWIEFQKEFVLKKNMKKAEAKIAADSKYWLWINGEMVVFEGGLKRGPNRNDTYYDVVDLASYLKKGKNEIKVLLWYFGKSGFSHNSSGHSGIIVEAPAIGLFSDKTWLSQRLDCYQMADNPKPNYRLSEANIRYDARLDGQNRLKPSLEIGK
;
A
#
# COMPACT_ATOMS: atom_id res chain seq x y z
N MET A 1 38.98 -2.12 58.53
CA MET A 1 37.69 -2.31 57.80
C MET A 1 37.84 -1.69 56.42
N LYS A 2 38.00 -2.53 55.36
CA LYS A 2 38.15 -2.03 53.98
C LYS A 2 36.74 -2.07 53.33
N ARG A 3 36.22 -0.88 52.92
CA ARG A 3 34.95 -0.78 52.18
C ARG A 3 35.26 -1.05 50.70
N LEU A 4 34.71 -2.13 50.17
CA LEU A 4 34.64 -2.41 48.71
C LEU A 4 33.54 -1.54 48.13
N ILE A 5 33.90 -0.60 47.24
CA ILE A 5 32.97 0.14 46.41
C ILE A 5 32.77 -0.67 45.12
N PHE A 6 31.60 -1.28 44.97
CA PHE A 6 31.18 -1.93 43.73
C PHE A 6 30.68 -0.84 42.76
N SER A 7 31.53 -0.49 41.78
CA SER A 7 31.10 0.38 40.66
C SER A 7 30.27 -0.45 39.68
N LEU A 8 28.97 -0.21 39.65
CA LEU A 8 28.05 -0.78 38.66
C LEU A 8 28.24 -0.04 37.34
N LEU A 9 28.98 -0.63 36.41
CA LEU A 9 29.14 -0.13 35.04
C LEU A 9 27.87 -0.46 34.24
N ILE A 10 26.94 0.50 34.13
CA ILE A 10 25.77 0.36 33.25
C ILE A 10 26.27 0.54 31.82
N MET A 11 26.42 -0.58 31.09
CA MET A 11 26.63 -0.53 29.64
C MET A 11 25.35 0.02 28.97
N LEU A 12 25.38 1.26 28.53
CA LEU A 12 24.40 1.80 27.57
C LEU A 12 24.65 1.07 26.23
N ILE A 13 23.84 0.07 25.94
CA ILE A 13 23.80 -0.52 24.60
C ILE A 13 23.04 0.50 23.75
N PRO A 14 23.68 1.13 22.73
CA PRO A 14 22.95 1.99 21.82
C PRO A 14 21.94 1.09 21.08
N SER A 15 20.64 1.29 21.30
CA SER A 15 19.62 0.68 20.47
C SER A 15 19.80 1.25 19.07
N MET A 16 20.40 0.46 18.17
CA MET A 16 20.36 0.77 16.74
C MET A 16 18.89 0.72 16.30
N ALA A 17 18.27 1.87 16.24
CA ALA A 17 16.99 2.03 15.55
C ALA A 17 17.27 1.80 14.07
N PHE A 18 17.00 0.60 13.56
CA PHE A 18 16.94 0.38 12.14
C PHE A 18 15.85 1.31 11.59
N ALA A 19 16.21 2.21 10.68
CA ALA A 19 15.24 3.02 9.98
C ALA A 19 14.31 2.05 9.21
N GLN A 20 13.05 1.97 9.62
CA GLN A 20 12.06 1.19 8.92
C GLN A 20 11.81 1.85 7.57
N THR A 21 11.96 1.11 6.48
CA THR A 21 11.72 1.56 5.12
C THR A 21 10.50 0.85 4.55
N ALA A 22 9.71 1.58 3.77
CA ALA A 22 8.60 0.98 3.05
C ALA A 22 9.12 0.15 1.86
N ASN A 23 8.45 -0.95 1.59
CA ASN A 23 8.68 -1.80 0.43
C ASN A 23 7.46 -1.76 -0.49
N TRP A 24 7.68 -1.94 -1.79
CA TRP A 24 6.59 -2.25 -2.70
C TRP A 24 6.02 -3.63 -2.33
N ILE A 25 4.69 -3.71 -2.23
CA ILE A 25 3.98 -4.94 -1.88
C ILE A 25 2.93 -5.28 -2.93
N THR A 26 2.68 -6.58 -3.12
CA THR A 26 1.63 -7.14 -4.00
C THR A 26 0.95 -8.33 -3.33
N ALA A 27 -0.10 -8.88 -3.94
CA ALA A 27 -0.81 -10.03 -3.37
C ALA A 27 -0.09 -11.35 -3.61
N ASP A 28 0.42 -11.58 -4.81
CA ASP A 28 1.15 -12.79 -5.19
C ASP A 28 1.94 -12.58 -6.50
N ASP A 29 2.85 -13.52 -6.81
CA ASP A 29 3.67 -13.48 -8.02
C ASP A 29 2.87 -13.71 -9.32
N SER A 30 1.67 -14.30 -9.25
CA SER A 30 0.84 -14.58 -10.43
C SER A 30 0.31 -13.31 -11.09
N THR A 31 0.29 -12.19 -10.35
CA THR A 31 -0.18 -10.89 -10.85
C THR A 31 0.83 -10.18 -11.76
N ARG A 32 2.05 -10.72 -11.89
CA ARG A 32 3.17 -10.05 -12.54
C ARG A 32 2.94 -9.72 -14.03
N ASN A 33 2.25 -10.59 -14.76
CA ASN A 33 2.01 -10.44 -16.20
C ASN A 33 0.51 -10.29 -16.54
N ASP A 34 -0.33 -10.25 -15.54
CA ASP A 34 -1.78 -10.15 -15.74
C ASP A 34 -2.17 -8.71 -16.09
N ARG A 35 -3.32 -8.57 -16.74
CA ARG A 35 -3.95 -7.28 -17.01
C ARG A 35 -5.22 -7.13 -16.19
N ASN A 36 -5.53 -5.90 -15.85
CA ASN A 36 -6.76 -5.57 -15.15
C ASN A 36 -6.90 -6.34 -13.83
N VAL A 37 -5.87 -6.27 -12.99
CA VAL A 37 -5.85 -6.93 -11.69
C VAL A 37 -6.32 -5.97 -10.61
N TRP A 38 -7.19 -6.46 -9.73
CA TRP A 38 -7.66 -5.73 -8.57
C TRP A 38 -7.16 -6.42 -7.30
N ILE A 39 -6.56 -5.66 -6.41
CA ILE A 39 -5.96 -6.15 -5.17
C ILE A 39 -6.42 -5.28 -4.02
N GLU A 40 -6.94 -5.93 -2.97
CA GLU A 40 -7.16 -5.28 -1.69
C GLU A 40 -5.94 -5.50 -0.80
N PHE A 41 -5.50 -4.42 -0.13
CA PHE A 41 -4.50 -4.45 0.93
C PHE A 41 -5.11 -3.95 2.23
N GLN A 42 -4.68 -4.55 3.34
CA GLN A 42 -5.17 -4.19 4.67
C GLN A 42 -4.06 -4.24 5.70
N LYS A 43 -4.07 -3.28 6.64
CA LYS A 43 -3.19 -3.27 7.80
C LYS A 43 -3.90 -2.69 9.00
N GLU A 44 -3.82 -3.39 10.13
CA GLU A 44 -4.18 -2.86 11.43
C GLU A 44 -2.93 -2.32 12.14
N PHE A 45 -3.08 -1.21 12.85
CA PHE A 45 -2.00 -0.60 13.63
C PHE A 45 -2.57 0.17 14.82
N VAL A 46 -1.71 0.47 15.81
CA VAL A 46 -2.13 1.09 17.07
C VAL A 46 -1.39 2.40 17.28
N LEU A 47 -2.14 3.48 17.54
CA LEU A 47 -1.59 4.78 17.90
C LEU A 47 -1.70 5.05 19.41
N LYS A 48 -0.62 5.50 20.03
CA LYS A 48 -0.57 5.85 21.47
C LYS A 48 -1.28 7.15 21.78
N LYS A 49 -1.45 8.04 20.80
CA LYS A 49 -2.07 9.37 20.91
C LYS A 49 -2.76 9.76 19.61
N ASN A 50 -3.65 10.76 19.68
CA ASN A 50 -4.19 11.40 18.47
C ASN A 50 -3.09 12.18 17.76
N MET A 51 -3.17 12.23 16.44
CA MET A 51 -2.22 12.90 15.59
C MET A 51 -2.78 14.24 15.11
N LYS A 52 -1.95 15.28 15.11
CA LYS A 52 -2.30 16.59 14.49
C LYS A 52 -1.93 16.65 13.02
N LYS A 53 -0.94 15.87 12.61
CA LYS A 53 -0.45 15.72 11.26
C LYS A 53 0.10 14.31 11.08
N ALA A 54 -0.24 13.65 9.99
CA ALA A 54 0.21 12.30 9.67
C ALA A 54 0.32 12.13 8.15
N GLU A 55 1.34 12.78 7.55
CA GLU A 55 1.58 12.69 6.12
C GLU A 55 2.00 11.27 5.75
N ALA A 56 1.32 10.71 4.75
CA ALA A 56 1.68 9.47 4.07
C ALA A 56 2.10 9.79 2.64
N LYS A 57 3.20 9.19 2.18
CA LYS A 57 3.60 9.13 0.78
C LYS A 57 3.11 7.82 0.22
N ILE A 58 2.36 7.86 -0.88
CA ILE A 58 1.71 6.70 -1.47
C ILE A 58 1.96 6.69 -2.96
N ALA A 59 2.44 5.56 -3.48
CA ALA A 59 2.54 5.33 -4.91
C ALA A 59 1.99 3.95 -5.27
N ALA A 60 1.39 3.84 -6.44
CA ALA A 60 0.78 2.61 -6.93
C ALA A 60 1.03 2.41 -8.44
N ASP A 61 1.06 1.20 -8.88
CA ASP A 61 0.89 0.85 -10.28
C ASP A 61 -0.40 0.03 -10.40
N SER A 62 -1.54 0.64 -10.78
CA SER A 62 -1.73 1.89 -11.51
C SER A 62 -2.53 2.93 -10.73
N LYS A 63 -3.77 2.65 -10.29
CA LYS A 63 -4.65 3.50 -9.50
C LYS A 63 -4.97 2.88 -8.16
N TYR A 64 -5.31 3.70 -7.16
CA TYR A 64 -5.75 3.19 -5.87
C TYR A 64 -6.87 4.03 -5.24
N TRP A 65 -7.63 3.40 -4.37
CA TRP A 65 -8.55 4.02 -3.42
C TRP A 65 -8.07 3.68 -2.02
N LEU A 66 -8.22 4.61 -1.08
CA LEU A 66 -7.73 4.44 0.28
C LEU A 66 -8.81 4.79 1.30
N TRP A 67 -8.92 3.94 2.31
CA TRP A 67 -9.80 4.14 3.48
C TRP A 67 -8.98 4.03 4.76
N ILE A 68 -9.36 4.86 5.73
CA ILE A 68 -8.90 4.76 7.12
C ILE A 68 -10.13 4.57 8.01
N ASN A 69 -10.16 3.52 8.82
CA ASN A 69 -11.27 3.21 9.72
C ASN A 69 -12.64 3.15 9.02
N GLY A 70 -12.68 2.73 7.75
CA GLY A 70 -13.89 2.66 6.93
C GLY A 70 -14.28 3.96 6.24
N GLU A 71 -13.60 5.08 6.50
CA GLU A 71 -13.82 6.36 5.84
C GLU A 71 -12.90 6.53 4.64
N MET A 72 -13.47 6.93 3.49
CA MET A 72 -12.71 7.13 2.25
C MET A 72 -11.85 8.40 2.35
N VAL A 73 -10.55 8.22 2.16
CA VAL A 73 -9.54 9.29 2.22
C VAL A 73 -9.10 9.71 0.82
N VAL A 74 -8.90 8.74 -0.07
CA VAL A 74 -8.48 8.98 -1.45
C VAL A 74 -9.41 8.27 -2.41
N PHE A 75 -9.96 9.03 -3.35
CA PHE A 75 -10.71 8.52 -4.50
C PHE A 75 -9.87 8.68 -5.77
N GLU A 76 -9.48 7.57 -6.40
CA GLU A 76 -8.64 7.52 -7.60
C GLU A 76 -7.28 8.24 -7.45
N GLY A 77 -6.50 7.85 -6.46
CA GLY A 77 -5.11 8.26 -6.33
C GLY A 77 -4.18 7.47 -7.26
N GLY A 78 -2.95 7.96 -7.37
CA GLY A 78 -1.92 7.33 -8.18
C GLY A 78 -1.96 7.76 -9.62
N LEU A 79 -2.12 6.83 -10.51
CA LEU A 79 -1.77 6.77 -11.91
C LEU A 79 -0.25 6.87 -12.08
N LYS A 80 0.39 5.71 -12.15
CA LYS A 80 1.85 5.62 -12.25
C LYS A 80 2.36 6.48 -13.41
N ARG A 81 3.01 7.56 -13.06
CA ARG A 81 3.65 8.51 -13.96
C ARG A 81 5.10 8.65 -13.55
N GLY A 82 5.96 8.70 -14.48
CA GLY A 82 7.37 8.89 -14.25
C GLY A 82 8.11 8.99 -15.57
N PRO A 83 9.38 9.42 -15.57
CA PRO A 83 10.17 9.56 -16.78
C PRO A 83 10.44 8.20 -17.45
N ASN A 84 10.36 7.13 -16.69
CA ASN A 84 10.55 5.76 -17.15
C ASN A 84 9.73 4.77 -16.30
N ARG A 85 9.82 3.48 -16.63
CA ARG A 85 9.05 2.43 -15.94
C ARG A 85 9.51 2.15 -14.50
N ASN A 86 10.71 2.52 -14.11
CA ASN A 86 11.26 2.25 -12.78
C ASN A 86 10.96 3.37 -11.79
N ASP A 87 10.67 4.58 -12.27
CA ASP A 87 10.38 5.76 -11.45
C ASP A 87 8.89 6.09 -11.46
N THR A 88 8.38 6.62 -10.37
CA THR A 88 7.01 7.12 -10.27
C THR A 88 6.92 8.31 -9.32
N TYR A 89 5.91 9.15 -9.53
CA TYR A 89 5.51 10.13 -8.54
C TYR A 89 4.68 9.47 -7.45
N TYR A 90 4.65 10.09 -6.28
CA TYR A 90 3.81 9.66 -5.16
C TYR A 90 2.84 10.77 -4.76
N ASP A 91 1.71 10.37 -4.22
CA ASP A 91 0.76 11.28 -3.59
C ASP A 91 1.20 11.55 -2.15
N VAL A 92 0.98 12.78 -1.66
CA VAL A 92 1.15 13.14 -0.25
C VAL A 92 -0.22 13.37 0.35
N VAL A 93 -0.59 12.55 1.32
CA VAL A 93 -1.92 12.53 1.94
C VAL A 93 -1.80 12.72 3.45
N ASP A 94 -2.49 13.70 4.04
CA ASP A 94 -2.56 13.81 5.50
C ASP A 94 -3.70 12.93 6.04
N LEU A 95 -3.33 11.92 6.80
CA LEU A 95 -4.24 10.95 7.39
C LEU A 95 -4.80 11.38 8.75
N ALA A 96 -4.31 12.48 9.35
CA ALA A 96 -4.52 12.81 10.76
C ALA A 96 -6.01 12.91 11.16
N SER A 97 -6.86 13.48 10.30
CA SER A 97 -8.30 13.65 10.58
C SER A 97 -9.09 12.35 10.64
N TYR A 98 -8.56 11.28 10.03
CA TYR A 98 -9.19 9.97 9.95
C TYR A 98 -8.67 9.00 11.03
N LEU A 99 -7.59 9.39 11.74
CA LEU A 99 -6.91 8.57 12.73
C LEU A 99 -7.44 8.84 14.13
N LYS A 100 -7.43 7.80 14.97
CA LYS A 100 -7.80 7.88 16.39
C LYS A 100 -6.73 7.24 17.27
N LYS A 101 -6.66 7.66 18.53
CA LYS A 101 -5.90 6.92 19.55
C LYS A 101 -6.44 5.51 19.66
N GLY A 102 -5.56 4.52 19.78
CA GLY A 102 -5.91 3.10 19.84
C GLY A 102 -5.80 2.44 18.46
N LYS A 103 -6.64 1.46 18.23
CA LYS A 103 -6.65 0.64 17.00
C LYS A 103 -7.17 1.43 15.81
N ASN A 104 -6.43 1.35 14.71
CA ASN A 104 -6.78 1.90 13.40
C ASN A 104 -6.60 0.81 12.35
N GLU A 105 -7.32 0.98 11.25
CA GLU A 105 -7.21 0.15 10.06
C GLU A 105 -6.99 1.03 8.84
N ILE A 106 -6.07 0.62 7.97
CA ILE A 106 -5.93 1.15 6.61
C ILE A 106 -6.32 0.06 5.63
N LYS A 107 -7.14 0.43 4.64
CA LYS A 107 -7.47 -0.40 3.48
C LYS A 107 -7.12 0.32 2.20
N VAL A 108 -6.56 -0.41 1.25
CA VAL A 108 -6.26 0.10 -0.07
C VAL A 108 -6.81 -0.86 -1.11
N LEU A 109 -7.56 -0.33 -2.06
CA LEU A 109 -7.95 -1.04 -3.26
C LEU A 109 -7.05 -0.57 -4.40
N LEU A 110 -6.27 -1.47 -4.97
CA LEU A 110 -5.41 -1.23 -6.12
C LEU A 110 -6.08 -1.73 -7.38
N TRP A 111 -6.06 -0.94 -8.44
CA TRP A 111 -6.37 -1.37 -9.80
C TRP A 111 -5.13 -1.29 -10.67
N TYR A 112 -4.56 -2.43 -11.01
CA TYR A 112 -3.40 -2.56 -11.89
C TYR A 112 -3.87 -2.81 -13.32
N PHE A 113 -3.47 -1.94 -14.27
CA PHE A 113 -3.88 -2.04 -15.66
C PHE A 113 -3.08 -3.09 -16.45
N GLY A 114 -1.82 -3.31 -16.07
CA GLY A 114 -0.94 -4.28 -16.71
C GLY A 114 -0.42 -3.87 -18.09
N LYS A 115 -0.58 -2.60 -18.47
CA LYS A 115 -0.03 -2.03 -19.71
C LYS A 115 0.20 -0.54 -19.56
N SER A 116 1.12 0.00 -20.34
CA SER A 116 1.32 1.44 -20.50
C SER A 116 0.25 2.06 -21.40
N GLY A 117 0.03 3.37 -21.27
CA GLY A 117 -0.84 4.19 -22.10
C GLY A 117 -0.28 5.58 -22.30
N PHE A 118 -1.08 6.50 -22.83
CA PHE A 118 -0.61 7.87 -23.13
C PHE A 118 -0.24 8.68 -21.89
N SER A 119 -0.87 8.42 -20.75
CA SER A 119 -0.65 9.14 -19.48
C SER A 119 -0.14 8.26 -18.36
N HIS A 120 0.21 7.01 -18.66
CA HIS A 120 0.57 6.00 -17.69
C HIS A 120 1.74 5.17 -18.18
N ASN A 121 2.74 4.99 -17.33
CA ASN A 121 3.96 4.24 -17.64
C ASN A 121 4.10 3.09 -16.63
N SER A 122 3.54 1.92 -16.96
CA SER A 122 3.55 0.76 -16.08
C SER A 122 4.95 0.21 -15.84
N SER A 123 5.21 -0.21 -14.60
CA SER A 123 6.43 -0.92 -14.23
C SER A 123 6.46 -2.37 -14.76
N GLY A 124 5.28 -2.92 -15.08
CA GLY A 124 5.10 -4.34 -15.41
C GLY A 124 4.78 -5.20 -14.17
N HIS A 125 4.60 -4.59 -12.99
CA HIS A 125 4.28 -5.28 -11.74
C HIS A 125 3.14 -4.57 -11.03
N SER A 126 2.13 -5.31 -10.60
CA SER A 126 1.10 -4.77 -9.70
C SER A 126 1.72 -4.47 -8.34
N GLY A 127 1.37 -3.36 -7.73
CA GLY A 127 1.85 -3.08 -6.39
C GLY A 127 1.54 -1.68 -5.88
N ILE A 128 1.75 -1.54 -4.58
CA ILE A 128 1.63 -0.28 -3.85
C ILE A 128 2.79 -0.13 -2.87
N ILE A 129 3.18 1.11 -2.61
CA ILE A 129 4.09 1.48 -1.53
C ILE A 129 3.46 2.58 -0.69
N VAL A 130 3.52 2.43 0.64
CA VAL A 130 2.98 3.38 1.62
C VAL A 130 4.05 3.67 2.66
N GLU A 131 4.34 4.96 2.87
CA GLU A 131 5.29 5.43 3.86
C GLU A 131 4.67 6.57 4.68
N ALA A 132 4.40 6.34 5.97
CA ALA A 132 3.87 7.33 6.91
C ALA A 132 4.67 7.31 8.22
N PRO A 133 5.87 7.90 8.25
CA PRO A 133 6.83 7.79 9.36
C PRO A 133 6.28 8.32 10.68
N ALA A 134 5.47 9.39 10.64
CA ALA A 134 4.90 10.03 11.84
C ALA A 134 4.04 9.08 12.69
N ILE A 135 3.51 8.01 12.08
CA ILE A 135 2.67 7.00 12.72
C ILE A 135 3.29 5.60 12.68
N GLY A 136 4.54 5.47 12.20
CA GLY A 136 5.24 4.20 12.10
C GLY A 136 4.58 3.21 11.12
N LEU A 137 3.86 3.72 10.11
CA LEU A 137 3.18 2.89 9.12
C LEU A 137 4.01 2.84 7.83
N PHE A 138 4.46 1.63 7.50
CA PHE A 138 5.24 1.34 6.30
C PHE A 138 4.67 0.07 5.64
N SER A 139 4.62 0.06 4.32
CA SER A 139 4.22 -1.14 3.60
C SER A 139 5.35 -2.18 3.64
N ASP A 140 5.01 -3.38 4.05
CA ASP A 140 5.89 -4.53 4.19
C ASP A 140 5.09 -5.84 4.12
N LYS A 141 5.77 -6.99 4.25
CA LYS A 141 5.16 -8.34 4.27
C LYS A 141 4.17 -8.59 5.41
N THR A 142 4.06 -7.69 6.39
CA THR A 142 3.09 -7.80 7.49
C THR A 142 1.71 -7.22 7.14
N TRP A 143 1.58 -6.57 5.98
CA TRP A 143 0.28 -6.23 5.42
C TRP A 143 -0.39 -7.50 4.91
N LEU A 144 -1.72 -7.50 4.95
CA LEU A 144 -2.53 -8.54 4.32
C LEU A 144 -3.00 -8.06 2.95
N SER A 145 -3.10 -8.97 2.02
CA SER A 145 -3.59 -8.67 0.67
C SER A 145 -4.37 -9.84 0.08
N GLN A 146 -5.25 -9.52 -0.85
CA GLN A 146 -5.99 -10.50 -1.65
C GLN A 146 -6.26 -9.95 -3.04
N ARG A 147 -6.16 -10.81 -4.05
CA ARG A 147 -6.68 -10.52 -5.38
C ARG A 147 -8.19 -10.61 -5.35
N LEU A 148 -8.86 -9.69 -6.03
CA LEU A 148 -10.32 -9.62 -6.10
C LEU A 148 -10.80 -10.09 -7.47
N ASP A 149 -11.35 -11.30 -7.54
CA ASP A 149 -11.85 -11.89 -8.78
C ASP A 149 -13.25 -11.38 -9.16
N CYS A 150 -13.91 -10.64 -8.27
CA CYS A 150 -15.18 -9.97 -8.56
C CYS A 150 -15.06 -8.85 -9.60
N TYR A 151 -13.87 -8.26 -9.79
CA TYR A 151 -13.60 -7.29 -10.83
C TYR A 151 -12.99 -7.98 -12.05
N GLN A 152 -13.71 -7.99 -13.16
CA GLN A 152 -13.32 -8.66 -14.38
C GLN A 152 -13.28 -7.68 -15.55
N MET A 153 -12.46 -7.98 -16.54
CA MET A 153 -12.46 -7.23 -17.78
C MET A 153 -13.73 -7.50 -18.57
N ALA A 154 -14.43 -6.46 -19.03
CA ALA A 154 -15.58 -6.59 -19.90
C ALA A 154 -15.15 -6.56 -21.37
N ASP A 155 -15.76 -7.43 -22.20
CA ASP A 155 -15.45 -7.50 -23.62
C ASP A 155 -16.06 -6.35 -24.42
N ASN A 156 -17.18 -5.83 -23.96
CA ASN A 156 -17.94 -4.76 -24.63
C ASN A 156 -18.47 -3.73 -23.62
N PRO A 157 -18.57 -2.46 -24.04
CA PRO A 157 -18.02 -1.88 -25.28
C PRO A 157 -16.50 -1.98 -25.30
N LYS A 158 -15.88 -1.98 -26.47
CA LYS A 158 -14.40 -1.96 -26.55
C LYS A 158 -13.86 -0.69 -25.91
N PRO A 159 -12.84 -0.79 -25.02
CA PRO A 159 -12.27 0.39 -24.40
C PRO A 159 -11.61 1.30 -25.44
N ASN A 160 -11.53 2.59 -25.14
CA ASN A 160 -10.81 3.53 -25.98
C ASN A 160 -9.34 3.10 -26.08
N TYR A 161 -8.79 2.99 -27.29
CA TYR A 161 -7.43 2.55 -27.53
C TYR A 161 -6.35 3.43 -26.86
N ARG A 162 -6.69 4.68 -26.53
CA ARG A 162 -5.80 5.63 -25.84
C ARG A 162 -5.71 5.40 -24.33
N LEU A 163 -6.65 4.66 -23.76
CA LEU A 163 -6.69 4.41 -22.32
C LEU A 163 -5.94 3.12 -21.97
N SER A 164 -5.28 3.14 -20.83
CA SER A 164 -4.69 1.93 -20.24
C SER A 164 -5.73 1.08 -19.53
N GLU A 165 -6.80 1.75 -19.06
CA GLU A 165 -7.91 1.13 -18.34
C GLU A 165 -8.71 0.20 -19.26
N ALA A 166 -9.15 -0.91 -18.70
CA ALA A 166 -10.15 -1.77 -19.29
C ALA A 166 -11.58 -1.33 -18.87
N ASN A 167 -12.59 -1.75 -19.61
CA ASN A 167 -13.95 -1.72 -19.09
C ASN A 167 -14.13 -2.82 -18.04
N ILE A 168 -14.82 -2.52 -16.95
CA ILE A 168 -14.94 -3.39 -15.80
C ILE A 168 -16.35 -4.00 -15.75
N ARG A 169 -16.39 -5.30 -15.53
CA ARG A 169 -17.57 -6.03 -15.10
C ARG A 169 -17.38 -6.45 -13.64
N TYR A 170 -18.35 -6.10 -12.80
CA TYR A 170 -18.37 -6.54 -11.41
C TYR A 170 -19.32 -7.71 -11.24
N ASP A 171 -18.82 -8.81 -10.67
CA ASP A 171 -19.61 -9.99 -10.32
C ASP A 171 -19.73 -10.10 -8.79
N ALA A 172 -20.84 -9.61 -8.25
CA ALA A 172 -21.09 -9.61 -6.80
C ALA A 172 -21.11 -11.01 -6.16
N ARG A 173 -21.27 -12.07 -6.95
CA ARG A 173 -21.25 -13.44 -6.43
C ARG A 173 -19.86 -13.87 -6.01
N LEU A 174 -18.83 -13.23 -6.55
CA LEU A 174 -17.42 -13.50 -6.25
C LEU A 174 -16.87 -12.57 -5.16
N ASP A 175 -17.64 -11.53 -4.76
CA ASP A 175 -17.21 -10.62 -3.72
C ASP A 175 -17.17 -11.32 -2.36
N GLY A 176 -16.09 -11.05 -1.60
CA GLY A 176 -15.86 -11.69 -0.30
C GLY A 176 -15.44 -13.16 -0.32
N GLN A 177 -15.26 -13.77 -1.50
CA GLN A 177 -14.83 -15.18 -1.59
C GLN A 177 -13.31 -15.36 -1.44
N ASN A 178 -12.54 -14.32 -1.69
CA ASN A 178 -11.09 -14.36 -1.57
C ASN A 178 -10.68 -14.25 -0.09
N ARG A 179 -9.47 -14.70 0.21
CA ARG A 179 -8.92 -14.66 1.57
C ARG A 179 -7.66 -13.80 1.63
N LEU A 180 -7.63 -12.92 2.62
CA LEU A 180 -6.44 -12.13 2.94
C LEU A 180 -5.28 -13.04 3.35
N LYS A 181 -4.12 -12.81 2.76
CA LYS A 181 -2.84 -13.49 3.04
C LYS A 181 -1.75 -12.45 3.27
N PRO A 182 -0.63 -12.80 3.91
CA PRO A 182 0.51 -11.90 3.97
C PRO A 182 0.92 -11.44 2.57
N SER A 183 1.19 -10.15 2.44
CA SER A 183 1.62 -9.55 1.17
C SER A 183 3.04 -9.99 0.82
N LEU A 184 3.33 -10.02 -0.47
CA LEU A 184 4.69 -10.24 -0.97
C LEU A 184 5.40 -8.89 -1.17
N GLU A 185 6.65 -8.83 -0.73
CA GLU A 185 7.52 -7.70 -1.06
C GLU A 185 8.08 -7.89 -2.46
N ILE A 186 7.94 -6.85 -3.28
CA ILE A 186 8.52 -6.82 -4.63
C ILE A 186 9.84 -6.06 -4.49
N GLY A 187 10.94 -6.67 -4.90
CA GLY A 187 12.25 -6.02 -4.91
C GLY A 187 12.22 -4.67 -5.63
N LYS A 188 13.10 -3.77 -5.17
CA LYS A 188 13.30 -2.42 -5.72
C LYS A 188 13.70 -2.47 -7.19
#